data_c0f31d387a68118611ae2af5f94ff822
#
_entry.id   c0f31d387a68118611ae2af5f94ff822
#
_cell.length_a   1.000
_cell.length_b   1.000
_cell.length_c   1.000
_cell.angle_alpha   90.00
_cell.angle_beta   90.00
_cell.angle_gamma   90.00
#
_symmetry.space_group_name_H-M   'P 1'
#
loop_
_entity.id
_entity.type
_entity.pdbx_description
1 polymer ?
#
loop_
_entity_poly.entity_id
_entity_poly.type
_entity_poly.pdbx_seq_one_letter_code
_entity_poly.pdbx_strand_id
1 'polypeptide(L)'
;MSEKVLLTGISGFVAKHVAIELLNSGYEVLGTVRNSNSIEQTKKTLEENKVSTEKLSFVELDLLKDEGWNEAALGCKYIIHVASPFPLKVSNDRESLTPAAKDGTIRVLNAGINAGVEHFVKTSSIVCMFRKPNRSNPYTFGENDWTDLELSLIHI
;
A
#
# COMPACT_ATOMS: atom_id res chain seq x y z
N MET A 1 -7.00 -23.41 8.97
CA MET A 1 -6.31 -22.93 7.73
C MET A 1 -5.85 -21.52 8.01
N SER A 2 -4.62 -21.16 7.61
CA SER A 2 -4.14 -19.77 7.76
C SER A 2 -4.90 -18.85 6.82
N GLU A 3 -5.26 -17.65 7.31
CA GLU A 3 -5.92 -16.64 6.49
C GLU A 3 -4.90 -15.98 5.58
N LYS A 4 -5.29 -15.69 4.34
CA LYS A 4 -4.42 -15.13 3.31
C LYS A 4 -4.61 -13.62 3.18
N VAL A 5 -3.51 -12.88 3.12
CA VAL A 5 -3.48 -11.43 2.98
C VAL A 5 -2.74 -11.05 1.69
N LEU A 6 -3.37 -10.23 0.86
CA LEU A 6 -2.70 -9.54 -0.23
C LEU A 6 -2.05 -8.27 0.31
N LEU A 7 -0.71 -8.22 0.30
CA LEU A 7 0.06 -7.06 0.74
C LEU A 7 0.71 -6.38 -0.47
N THR A 8 0.26 -5.18 -0.81
CA THR A 8 0.81 -4.50 -1.98
C THR A 8 2.09 -3.75 -1.67
N GLY A 9 3.05 -3.82 -2.59
CA GLY A 9 4.32 -3.10 -2.51
C GLY A 9 5.26 -3.62 -1.43
N ILE A 10 5.31 -4.94 -1.23
CA ILE A 10 6.07 -5.59 -0.15
C ILE A 10 7.56 -5.25 -0.12
N SER A 11 8.15 -4.85 -1.25
CA SER A 11 9.55 -4.41 -1.32
C SER A 11 9.81 -3.05 -0.65
N GLY A 12 8.75 -2.28 -0.36
CA GLY A 12 8.83 -0.98 0.30
C GLY A 12 9.12 -1.08 1.80
N PHE A 13 9.65 0.01 2.40
CA PHE A 13 10.03 0.05 3.81
C PHE A 13 8.86 -0.31 4.74
N VAL A 14 7.75 0.41 4.65
CA VAL A 14 6.58 0.17 5.52
C VAL A 14 6.00 -1.21 5.30
N ALA A 15 5.88 -1.66 4.04
CA ALA A 15 5.29 -2.94 3.73
C ALA A 15 6.13 -4.13 4.23
N LYS A 16 7.45 -4.02 4.29
CA LYS A 16 8.30 -5.05 4.91
C LYS A 16 7.99 -5.21 6.40
N HIS A 17 7.80 -4.13 7.14
CA HIS A 17 7.39 -4.20 8.55
C HIS A 17 6.00 -4.81 8.70
N VAL A 18 5.05 -4.45 7.84
CA VAL A 18 3.72 -5.09 7.82
C VAL A 18 3.84 -6.58 7.53
N ALA A 19 4.69 -6.99 6.58
CA ALA A 19 4.93 -8.39 6.27
C ALA A 19 5.50 -9.18 7.48
N ILE A 20 6.43 -8.58 8.24
CA ILE A 20 6.99 -9.16 9.46
C ILE A 20 5.86 -9.47 10.44
N GLU A 21 5.00 -8.50 10.74
CA GLU A 21 3.90 -8.66 11.69
C GLU A 21 2.88 -9.70 11.22
N LEU A 22 2.51 -9.69 9.93
CA LEU A 22 1.58 -10.67 9.38
C LEU A 22 2.13 -12.10 9.45
N LEU A 23 3.37 -12.33 9.03
CA LEU A 23 4.00 -13.65 9.04
C LEU A 23 4.17 -14.16 10.47
N ASN A 24 4.62 -13.32 11.41
CA ASN A 24 4.73 -13.66 12.82
C ASN A 24 3.37 -13.97 13.47
N SER A 25 2.30 -13.33 12.98
CA SER A 25 0.92 -13.61 13.40
C SER A 25 0.31 -14.84 12.72
N GLY A 26 1.06 -15.52 11.87
CA GLY A 26 0.67 -16.79 11.25
C GLY A 26 -0.15 -16.67 9.95
N TYR A 27 -0.34 -15.46 9.43
CA TYR A 27 -1.00 -15.26 8.14
C TYR A 27 -0.17 -15.81 6.97
N GLU A 28 -0.87 -16.18 5.90
CA GLU A 28 -0.27 -16.41 4.60
C GLU A 28 -0.22 -15.06 3.85
N VAL A 29 0.94 -14.67 3.32
CA VAL A 29 1.13 -13.38 2.68
C VAL A 29 1.42 -13.56 1.20
N LEU A 30 0.58 -12.96 0.34
CA LEU A 30 0.89 -12.74 -1.07
C LEU A 30 1.36 -11.29 -1.25
N GLY A 31 2.67 -11.11 -1.39
CA GLY A 31 3.29 -9.81 -1.57
C GLY A 31 3.35 -9.38 -3.04
N THR A 32 2.86 -8.18 -3.38
CA THR A 32 3.06 -7.68 -4.73
C THR A 32 4.39 -6.93 -4.85
N VAL A 33 5.07 -7.15 -5.95
CA VAL A 33 6.25 -6.39 -6.37
C VAL A 33 6.01 -5.82 -7.77
N ARG A 34 6.60 -4.67 -8.09
CA ARG A 34 6.54 -4.12 -9.45
C ARG A 34 7.56 -4.78 -10.39
N ASN A 35 8.59 -5.38 -9.80
CA ASN A 35 9.68 -6.03 -10.53
C ASN A 35 10.21 -7.19 -9.68
N SER A 36 10.34 -8.36 -10.29
CA SER A 36 10.82 -9.60 -9.66
C SER A 36 12.23 -9.48 -9.09
N ASN A 37 13.06 -8.57 -9.60
CA ASN A 37 14.42 -8.35 -9.08
C ASN A 37 14.46 -7.95 -7.60
N SER A 38 13.35 -7.44 -7.05
CA SER A 38 13.26 -7.04 -5.63
C SER A 38 12.89 -8.19 -4.69
N ILE A 39 12.52 -9.35 -5.20
CA ILE A 39 12.05 -10.50 -4.41
C ILE A 39 13.14 -11.01 -3.47
N GLU A 40 14.31 -11.33 -4.03
CA GLU A 40 15.42 -11.88 -3.24
C GLU A 40 15.87 -10.93 -2.13
N GLN A 41 16.00 -9.64 -2.43
CA GLN A 41 16.35 -8.64 -1.42
C GLN A 41 15.26 -8.51 -0.34
N THR A 42 13.99 -8.67 -0.72
CA THR A 42 12.87 -8.62 0.24
C THR A 42 12.91 -9.83 1.16
N LYS A 43 13.05 -11.05 0.62
CA LYS A 43 13.20 -12.28 1.40
C LYS A 43 14.37 -12.18 2.38
N LYS A 44 15.55 -11.81 1.87
CA LYS A 44 16.75 -11.64 2.70
C LYS A 44 16.52 -10.69 3.87
N THR A 45 15.85 -9.56 3.63
CA THR A 45 15.53 -8.60 4.70
C THR A 45 14.62 -9.23 5.77
N LEU A 46 13.63 -10.04 5.40
CA LEU A 46 12.74 -10.71 6.34
C LEU A 46 13.49 -11.79 7.14
N GLU A 47 14.33 -12.57 6.50
CA GLU A 47 15.15 -13.62 7.12
C GLU A 47 16.18 -13.03 8.10
N GLU A 48 16.82 -11.91 7.75
CA GLU A 48 17.72 -11.16 8.65
C GLU A 48 16.97 -10.67 9.91
N ASN A 49 15.66 -10.43 9.82
CA ASN A 49 14.77 -10.12 10.95
C ASN A 49 14.21 -11.39 11.62
N LYS A 50 14.73 -12.58 11.30
CA LYS A 50 14.33 -13.87 11.89
C LYS A 50 12.88 -14.26 11.63
N VAL A 51 12.31 -13.81 10.51
CA VAL A 51 10.94 -14.13 10.08
C VAL A 51 10.98 -15.29 9.10
N SER A 52 10.18 -16.34 9.34
CA SER A 52 10.00 -17.42 8.38
C SER A 52 9.28 -16.93 7.14
N THR A 53 9.82 -17.27 5.98
CA THR A 53 9.26 -16.92 4.67
C THR A 53 8.47 -18.08 4.04
N GLU A 54 8.20 -19.17 4.76
CA GLU A 54 7.48 -20.35 4.25
C GLU A 54 6.04 -20.03 3.81
N LYS A 55 5.39 -19.05 4.48
CA LYS A 55 4.04 -18.60 4.17
C LYS A 55 4.02 -17.33 3.29
N LEU A 56 5.14 -17.00 2.66
CA LEU A 56 5.28 -15.83 1.82
C LEU A 56 5.39 -16.23 0.35
N SER A 57 4.52 -15.69 -0.45
CA SER A 57 4.56 -15.78 -1.92
C SER A 57 4.59 -14.39 -2.56
N PHE A 58 4.98 -14.33 -3.82
CA PHE A 58 5.09 -13.07 -4.55
C PHE A 58 4.35 -13.13 -5.87
N VAL A 59 3.87 -11.96 -6.28
CA VAL A 59 3.31 -11.73 -7.62
C VAL A 59 3.80 -10.39 -8.15
N GLU A 60 4.13 -10.34 -9.44
CA GLU A 60 4.52 -9.10 -10.11
C GLU A 60 3.28 -8.39 -10.62
N LEU A 61 3.02 -7.18 -10.11
CA LEU A 61 1.87 -6.35 -10.46
C LEU A 61 2.25 -4.86 -10.49
N ASP A 62 1.66 -4.14 -11.44
CA ASP A 62 1.87 -2.70 -11.60
C ASP A 62 0.56 -1.94 -11.35
N LEU A 63 0.61 -0.91 -10.51
CA LEU A 63 -0.53 -0.03 -10.24
C LEU A 63 -1.06 0.72 -11.46
N LEU A 64 -0.26 0.81 -12.53
CA LEU A 64 -0.65 1.43 -13.80
C LEU A 64 -1.35 0.46 -14.77
N LYS A 65 -1.41 -0.83 -14.44
CA LYS A 65 -1.98 -1.89 -15.30
C LYS A 65 -3.15 -2.57 -14.62
N ASP A 66 -4.14 -3.00 -15.38
CA ASP A 66 -5.34 -3.64 -14.86
C ASP A 66 -5.15 -5.15 -14.62
N GLU A 67 -4.22 -5.76 -15.36
CA GLU A 67 -4.01 -7.19 -15.40
C GLU A 67 -3.48 -7.74 -14.08
N GLY A 68 -3.97 -8.89 -13.68
CA GLY A 68 -3.46 -9.72 -12.59
C GLY A 68 -4.00 -9.37 -11.19
N TRP A 69 -4.65 -8.21 -11.00
CA TRP A 69 -5.13 -7.80 -9.68
C TRP A 69 -6.30 -8.65 -9.19
N ASN A 70 -7.25 -9.01 -10.07
CA ASN A 70 -8.36 -9.87 -9.71
C ASN A 70 -7.87 -11.26 -9.31
N GLU A 71 -6.95 -11.83 -10.07
CA GLU A 71 -6.35 -13.14 -9.81
C GLU A 71 -5.56 -13.14 -8.49
N ALA A 72 -4.82 -12.08 -8.22
CA ALA A 72 -4.06 -11.94 -6.98
C ALA A 72 -4.96 -11.80 -5.74
N ALA A 73 -6.13 -11.17 -5.88
CA ALA A 73 -7.08 -11.02 -4.79
C ALA A 73 -7.86 -12.30 -4.48
N LEU A 74 -7.96 -13.25 -5.43
CA LEU A 74 -8.69 -14.49 -5.23
C LEU A 74 -8.14 -15.31 -4.06
N GLY A 75 -9.04 -15.71 -3.16
CA GLY A 75 -8.71 -16.49 -1.96
C GLY A 75 -8.02 -15.69 -0.87
N CYS A 76 -7.79 -14.39 -1.06
CA CYS A 76 -7.35 -13.51 0.00
C CYS A 76 -8.55 -13.08 0.86
N LYS A 77 -8.39 -13.14 2.17
CA LYS A 77 -9.39 -12.67 3.14
C LYS A 77 -9.27 -11.17 3.37
N TYR A 78 -8.05 -10.67 3.33
CA TYR A 78 -7.73 -9.26 3.59
C TYR A 78 -6.81 -8.69 2.51
N ILE A 79 -6.91 -7.38 2.29
CA ILE A 79 -5.95 -6.62 1.49
C ILE A 79 -5.37 -5.50 2.35
N ILE A 80 -4.03 -5.41 2.37
CA ILE A 80 -3.31 -4.27 2.94
C ILE A 80 -2.60 -3.56 1.79
N HIS A 81 -3.13 -2.39 1.42
CA HIS A 81 -2.64 -1.59 0.31
C HIS A 81 -1.64 -0.54 0.80
N VAL A 82 -0.35 -0.87 0.69
CA VAL A 82 0.76 0.02 1.07
C VAL A 82 1.41 0.66 -0.15
N ALA A 83 1.34 -0.01 -1.30
CA ALA A 83 1.93 0.49 -2.54
C ALA A 83 1.39 1.88 -2.91
N SER A 84 2.30 2.81 -3.12
CA SER A 84 2.01 4.13 -3.66
C SER A 84 3.24 4.64 -4.40
N PRO A 85 3.09 5.39 -5.50
CA PRO A 85 4.23 6.03 -6.15
C PRO A 85 4.80 7.11 -5.20
N PHE A 86 6.06 6.93 -4.82
CA PHE A 86 6.78 7.91 -4.02
C PHE A 86 8.19 8.10 -4.60
N PRO A 87 8.35 8.99 -5.59
CA PRO A 87 9.66 9.23 -6.21
C PRO A 87 10.59 9.91 -5.21
N LEU A 88 11.83 9.42 -5.13
CA LEU A 88 12.88 10.03 -4.29
C LEU A 88 13.32 11.42 -4.81
N LYS A 89 13.08 11.71 -6.08
CA LYS A 89 13.31 13.02 -6.68
C LYS A 89 11.97 13.68 -6.95
N VAL A 90 11.82 14.91 -6.48
CA VAL A 90 10.62 15.70 -6.77
C VAL A 90 10.55 15.91 -8.28
N SER A 91 9.55 15.34 -8.92
CA SER A 91 9.21 15.64 -10.31
C SER A 91 8.52 17.01 -10.35
N ASN A 92 8.85 17.83 -11.33
CA ASN A 92 8.10 19.06 -11.61
C ASN A 92 6.67 18.75 -12.10
N ASP A 93 6.43 17.54 -12.59
CA ASP A 93 5.13 17.03 -13.00
C ASP A 93 4.56 16.12 -11.90
N ARG A 94 3.84 16.74 -10.97
CA ARG A 94 3.17 16.04 -9.85
C ARG A 94 1.94 15.29 -10.31
N GLU A 95 1.30 15.71 -11.38
CA GLU A 95 0.11 15.06 -11.92
C GLU A 95 0.44 13.67 -12.48
N SER A 96 1.68 13.44 -12.91
CA SER A 96 2.15 12.13 -13.39
C SER A 96 2.02 11.01 -12.35
N LEU A 97 1.95 11.33 -11.05
CA LEU A 97 1.78 10.35 -9.98
C LEU A 97 0.31 9.99 -9.70
N THR A 98 -0.61 10.85 -10.13
CA THR A 98 -2.04 10.70 -9.83
C THR A 98 -2.63 9.39 -10.38
N PRO A 99 -2.34 8.95 -11.62
CA PRO A 99 -2.86 7.68 -12.11
C PRO A 99 -2.46 6.49 -11.25
N ALA A 100 -1.19 6.37 -10.89
CA ALA A 100 -0.73 5.27 -10.06
C ALA A 100 -1.27 5.35 -8.61
N ALA A 101 -1.40 6.55 -8.05
CA ALA A 101 -1.91 6.73 -6.69
C ALA A 101 -3.44 6.56 -6.61
N LYS A 102 -4.18 7.22 -7.47
CA LYS A 102 -5.65 7.22 -7.46
C LYS A 102 -6.21 5.98 -8.15
N ASP A 103 -5.92 5.81 -9.43
CA ASP A 103 -6.52 4.75 -10.24
C ASP A 103 -5.97 3.39 -9.80
N GLY A 104 -4.68 3.32 -9.43
CA GLY A 104 -4.07 2.13 -8.84
C GLY A 104 -4.76 1.72 -7.54
N THR A 105 -5.10 2.67 -6.65
CA THR A 105 -5.85 2.36 -5.42
C THR A 105 -7.25 1.83 -5.74
N ILE A 106 -7.97 2.47 -6.67
CA ILE A 106 -9.31 2.05 -7.09
C ILE A 106 -9.26 0.64 -7.71
N ARG A 107 -8.25 0.36 -8.52
CA ARG A 107 -8.00 -0.94 -9.14
C ARG A 107 -7.86 -2.06 -8.10
N VAL A 108 -7.00 -1.86 -7.11
CA VAL A 108 -6.79 -2.83 -6.02
C VAL A 108 -8.06 -3.00 -5.17
N LEU A 109 -8.78 -1.92 -4.88
CA LEU A 109 -10.04 -1.97 -4.14
C LEU A 109 -11.10 -2.77 -4.91
N ASN A 110 -11.26 -2.50 -6.21
CA ASN A 110 -12.21 -3.23 -7.05
C ASN A 110 -11.88 -4.72 -7.14
N ALA A 111 -10.60 -5.07 -7.26
CA ALA A 111 -10.16 -6.46 -7.23
C ALA A 111 -10.54 -7.14 -5.91
N GLY A 112 -10.39 -6.44 -4.78
CA GLY A 112 -10.83 -6.92 -3.48
C GLY A 112 -12.35 -7.13 -3.39
N ILE A 113 -13.13 -6.19 -3.90
CA ILE A 113 -14.60 -6.29 -3.94
C ILE A 113 -15.03 -7.50 -4.79
N ASN A 114 -14.44 -7.65 -5.97
CA ASN A 114 -14.73 -8.76 -6.89
C ASN A 114 -14.38 -10.14 -6.29
N ALA A 115 -13.33 -10.19 -5.48
CA ALA A 115 -12.87 -11.40 -4.80
C ALA A 115 -13.61 -11.70 -3.47
N GLY A 116 -14.47 -10.79 -3.00
CA GLY A 116 -15.17 -10.95 -1.73
C GLY A 116 -14.29 -10.77 -0.50
N VAL A 117 -13.25 -9.93 -0.59
CA VAL A 117 -12.35 -9.61 0.52
C VAL A 117 -13.12 -8.96 1.67
N GLU A 118 -12.90 -9.42 2.91
CA GLU A 118 -13.62 -8.94 4.07
C GLU A 118 -13.17 -7.55 4.54
N HIS A 119 -11.86 -7.27 4.51
CA HIS A 119 -11.31 -5.97 4.91
C HIS A 119 -10.25 -5.48 3.93
N PHE A 120 -10.35 -4.19 3.62
CA PHE A 120 -9.37 -3.45 2.84
C PHE A 120 -8.79 -2.32 3.70
N VAL A 121 -7.47 -2.38 3.93
CA VAL A 121 -6.73 -1.36 4.69
C VAL A 121 -5.77 -0.65 3.77
N LYS A 122 -5.86 0.69 3.72
CA LYS A 122 -4.95 1.52 2.90
C LYS A 122 -4.08 2.38 3.78
N THR A 123 -2.78 2.37 3.52
CA THR A 123 -1.85 3.34 4.11
C THR A 123 -2.20 4.74 3.62
N SER A 124 -2.56 5.61 4.54
CA SER A 124 -2.82 7.03 4.29
C SER A 124 -1.60 7.88 4.64
N SER A 125 -1.77 9.19 4.60
CA SER A 125 -0.74 10.15 4.98
C SER A 125 -1.34 11.27 5.81
N ILE A 126 -0.59 11.79 6.78
CA ILE A 126 -0.96 13.01 7.53
C ILE A 126 -1.21 14.20 6.59
N VAL A 127 -0.57 14.22 5.42
CA VAL A 127 -0.79 15.27 4.40
C VAL A 127 -2.24 15.33 3.95
N CYS A 128 -2.98 14.23 4.05
CA CYS A 128 -4.39 14.18 3.69
C CYS A 128 -5.29 14.98 4.64
N MET A 129 -4.79 15.40 5.82
CA MET A 129 -5.63 16.02 6.84
C MET A 129 -5.06 17.32 7.45
N PHE A 130 -3.77 17.59 7.33
CA PHE A 130 -3.18 18.68 8.14
C PHE A 130 -3.28 20.07 7.51
N ARG A 131 -3.60 20.20 6.22
CA ARG A 131 -3.77 21.48 5.54
C ARG A 131 -5.23 21.94 5.54
N LYS A 132 -5.60 22.66 6.58
CA LYS A 132 -6.93 23.22 6.76
C LYS A 132 -6.79 24.73 7.05
N PRO A 133 -7.41 25.61 6.25
CA PRO A 133 -7.37 27.04 6.50
C PRO A 133 -8.18 27.40 7.75
N ASN A 134 -7.91 28.57 8.34
CA ASN A 134 -8.69 29.17 9.43
C ASN A 134 -8.86 28.29 10.68
N ARG A 135 -7.87 27.45 11.00
CA ARG A 135 -7.88 26.66 12.23
C ARG A 135 -7.38 27.47 13.44
N SER A 136 -7.87 27.12 14.63
CA SER A 136 -7.33 27.61 15.88
C SER A 136 -5.90 27.12 16.12
N ASN A 137 -5.17 27.74 17.03
CA ASN A 137 -3.87 27.25 17.47
C ASN A 137 -3.86 27.19 19.01
N PRO A 138 -3.74 26.03 19.68
CA PRO A 138 -3.55 24.70 19.08
C PRO A 138 -4.82 24.12 18.41
N TYR A 139 -4.62 23.20 17.45
CA TYR A 139 -5.69 22.49 16.77
C TYR A 139 -5.41 20.97 16.78
N THR A 140 -6.40 20.19 17.18
CA THR A 140 -6.33 18.72 17.13
C THR A 140 -7.06 18.24 15.89
N PHE A 141 -6.35 17.54 15.03
CA PHE A 141 -6.93 16.94 13.81
C PHE A 141 -7.70 15.68 14.17
N GLY A 142 -8.86 15.51 13.55
CA GLY A 142 -9.72 14.34 13.65
C GLY A 142 -9.98 13.70 12.29
N GLU A 143 -10.72 12.62 12.29
CA GLU A 143 -11.04 11.84 11.10
C GLU A 143 -11.90 12.58 10.06
N ASN A 144 -12.54 13.67 10.46
CA ASN A 144 -13.32 14.53 9.56
C ASN A 144 -12.51 15.70 8.99
N ASP A 145 -11.24 15.80 9.33
CA ASP A 145 -10.37 16.85 8.80
C ASP A 145 -9.70 16.38 7.51
N TRP A 146 -10.01 17.08 6.44
CA TRP A 146 -9.37 16.83 5.14
C TRP A 146 -8.61 18.06 4.68
N THR A 147 -7.47 17.83 4.04
CA THR A 147 -6.69 18.88 3.39
C THR A 147 -7.55 19.54 2.31
N ASP A 148 -7.59 20.85 2.31
CA ASP A 148 -8.22 21.63 1.25
C ASP A 148 -7.40 21.47 -0.05
N LEU A 149 -8.04 20.92 -1.08
CA LEU A 149 -7.40 20.64 -2.36
C LEU A 149 -7.13 21.93 -3.18
N GLU A 150 -7.81 23.01 -2.86
CA GLU A 150 -7.57 24.33 -3.49
C GLU A 150 -6.32 25.02 -2.93
N LEU A 151 -5.83 24.58 -1.76
CA LEU A 151 -4.56 25.06 -1.24
C LEU A 151 -3.42 24.53 -2.12
N SER A 152 -2.70 25.47 -2.71
CA SER A 152 -1.52 25.17 -3.52
C SER A 152 -0.53 24.27 -2.77
N LEU A 153 -0.22 23.11 -3.34
CA LEU A 153 0.75 22.15 -2.80
C LEU A 153 2.21 22.58 -3.05
N ILE A 154 2.45 23.87 -3.39
CA ILE A 154 3.77 24.42 -3.73
C ILE A 154 4.80 24.24 -2.61
N HIS A 155 4.36 23.98 -1.38
CA HIS A 155 5.20 23.93 -0.19
C HIS A 155 5.34 22.53 0.46
N ILE A 156 5.10 21.45 -0.31
CA ILE A 156 5.42 20.10 0.14
C ILE A 156 6.73 19.65 -0.48
#